data_5063a4c474c86bb55edaac7455078490
#
_entry.id   5063a4c474c86bb55edaac7455078490
#
_cell.length_a   1.000
_cell.length_b   1.000
_cell.length_c   1.000
_cell.angle_alpha   90.00
_cell.angle_beta   90.00
_cell.angle_gamma   90.00
#
_symmetry.space_group_name_H-M   'P 1'
#
loop_
_entity.id
_entity.type
_entity.pdbx_description
1 polymer ?
#
loop_
_entity_poly.entity_id
_entity_poly.type
_entity_poly.pdbx_seq_one_letter_code
_entity_poly.pdbx_strand_id
1 'polypeptide(L)'
;MNRMKIHNTLKLVSAIGISELAGIIGSVFTMPSVTSWYAEIAKPVINPPAWVFGPVWTTLFALMGVAAFLVWRKGLKRRDVKIALSIFIGQLIFNTLWSIIFFGLHSPGGALVEIVFLWFAIAATIIAFAKVSKPAAWILAPYILWVSFAAYLNYSIWILN
;
A
#
# COMPACT_ATOMS: atom_id res chain seq x y z
N MET A 1 -27.30 -15.09 16.12
CA MET A 1 -26.41 -15.40 14.94
C MET A 1 -26.30 -14.23 13.94
N ASN A 2 -27.32 -13.41 13.73
CA ASN A 2 -27.31 -12.30 12.76
C ASN A 2 -26.41 -11.10 13.13
N ARG A 3 -26.46 -10.62 14.37
CA ARG A 3 -25.71 -9.41 14.80
C ARG A 3 -24.18 -9.56 14.67
N MET A 4 -23.63 -10.73 14.98
CA MET A 4 -22.19 -10.98 14.91
C MET A 4 -21.68 -11.05 13.46
N LYS A 5 -22.48 -11.59 12.54
CA LYS A 5 -22.18 -11.60 11.09
C LYS A 5 -22.18 -10.18 10.53
N ILE A 6 -23.21 -9.39 10.84
CA ILE A 6 -23.34 -7.98 10.40
C ILE A 6 -22.12 -7.16 10.88
N HIS A 7 -21.72 -7.32 12.15
CA HIS A 7 -20.59 -6.59 12.71
C HIS A 7 -19.25 -6.93 12.02
N ASN A 8 -19.02 -8.21 11.67
CA ASN A 8 -17.83 -8.62 10.93
C ASN A 8 -17.86 -8.13 9.48
N THR A 9 -19.01 -8.13 8.82
CA THR A 9 -19.15 -7.59 7.46
C THR A 9 -18.85 -6.09 7.43
N LEU A 10 -19.37 -5.32 8.40
CA LEU A 10 -19.08 -3.89 8.52
C LEU A 10 -17.57 -3.63 8.71
N LYS A 11 -16.91 -4.41 9.58
CA LYS A 11 -15.44 -4.29 9.76
C LYS A 11 -14.67 -4.59 8.49
N LEU A 12 -15.07 -5.61 7.73
CA LEU A 12 -14.43 -5.97 6.47
C LEU A 12 -14.55 -4.83 5.44
N VAL A 13 -15.78 -4.37 5.23
CA VAL A 13 -16.05 -3.27 4.28
C VAL A 13 -15.32 -2.00 4.69
N SER A 14 -15.32 -1.66 6.00
CA SER A 14 -14.58 -0.49 6.50
C SER A 14 -13.07 -0.63 6.31
N ALA A 15 -12.49 -1.81 6.58
CA ALA A 15 -11.05 -2.02 6.43
C ALA A 15 -10.61 -1.94 4.96
N ILE A 16 -11.40 -2.52 4.04
CA ILE A 16 -11.16 -2.39 2.60
C ILE A 16 -11.33 -0.93 2.18
N GLY A 17 -12.41 -0.27 2.60
CA GLY A 17 -12.69 1.13 2.26
C GLY A 17 -11.58 2.08 2.71
N ILE A 18 -11.04 1.91 3.92
CA ILE A 18 -9.92 2.72 4.43
C ILE A 18 -8.66 2.49 3.58
N SER A 19 -8.37 1.24 3.22
CA SER A 19 -7.20 0.92 2.39
C SER A 19 -7.35 1.50 0.98
N GLU A 20 -8.50 1.32 0.33
CA GLU A 20 -8.79 1.89 -0.99
C GLU A 20 -8.77 3.42 -0.98
N LEU A 21 -9.23 4.05 0.11
CA LEU A 21 -9.20 5.51 0.25
C LEU A 21 -7.76 6.04 0.19
N ALA A 22 -6.79 5.37 0.80
CA ALA A 22 -5.38 5.73 0.68
C ALA A 22 -4.90 5.67 -0.79
N GLY A 23 -5.31 4.64 -1.53
CA GLY A 23 -5.05 4.50 -2.96
C GLY A 23 -5.72 5.59 -3.80
N ILE A 24 -6.98 5.91 -3.50
CA ILE A 24 -7.74 6.98 -4.18
C ILE A 24 -7.05 8.33 -3.96
N ILE A 25 -6.62 8.65 -2.73
CA ILE A 25 -5.90 9.90 -2.45
C ILE A 25 -4.59 9.95 -3.25
N GLY A 26 -3.83 8.86 -3.28
CA GLY A 26 -2.61 8.77 -4.09
C GLY A 26 -2.88 8.94 -5.59
N SER A 27 -3.98 8.38 -6.09
CA SER A 27 -4.35 8.45 -7.51
C SER A 27 -4.66 9.87 -8.01
N VAL A 28 -5.09 10.76 -7.12
CA VAL A 28 -5.30 12.20 -7.46
C VAL A 28 -4.02 12.84 -7.99
N PHE A 29 -2.87 12.42 -7.48
CA PHE A 29 -1.56 12.90 -7.92
C PHE A 29 -1.00 12.07 -9.09
N THR A 30 -1.29 10.78 -9.11
CA THR A 30 -0.77 9.84 -10.12
C THR A 30 -1.42 10.05 -11.49
N MET A 31 -2.75 10.12 -11.55
CA MET A 31 -3.49 10.11 -12.83
C MET A 31 -3.13 11.27 -13.76
N PRO A 32 -3.04 12.54 -13.31
CA PRO A 32 -2.63 13.63 -14.18
C PRO A 32 -1.19 13.47 -14.70
N SER A 33 -0.29 12.93 -13.88
CA SER A 33 1.12 12.78 -14.20
C SER A 33 1.41 11.63 -15.15
N VAL A 34 0.60 10.55 -15.12
CA VAL A 34 0.81 9.38 -15.97
C VAL A 34 0.72 9.70 -17.46
N THR A 35 -0.16 10.61 -17.84
CA THR A 35 -0.38 11.01 -19.24
C THR A 35 0.43 12.25 -19.67
N SER A 36 1.16 12.86 -18.75
CA SER A 36 2.01 14.02 -18.98
C SER A 36 3.48 13.71 -18.66
N TRP A 37 3.97 14.18 -17.52
CA TRP A 37 5.36 14.04 -17.11
C TRP A 37 5.87 12.59 -17.14
N TYR A 38 5.11 11.63 -16.61
CA TYR A 38 5.55 10.23 -16.57
C TYR A 38 5.62 9.60 -17.98
N ALA A 39 4.82 10.08 -18.93
CA ALA A 39 4.87 9.61 -20.31
C ALA A 39 6.20 10.00 -21.00
N GLU A 40 6.79 11.15 -20.64
CA GLU A 40 7.95 11.74 -21.27
C GLU A 40 9.30 11.26 -20.71
N ILE A 41 9.36 10.91 -19.42
CA ILE A 41 10.60 10.50 -18.77
C ILE A 41 11.12 9.14 -19.27
N ALA A 42 12.44 8.94 -19.21
CA ALA A 42 13.09 7.66 -19.52
C ALA A 42 12.71 6.60 -18.50
N LYS A 43 12.43 5.39 -18.97
CA LYS A 43 12.00 4.24 -18.14
C LYS A 43 12.83 3.00 -18.47
N PRO A 44 13.08 2.11 -17.50
CA PRO A 44 13.76 0.85 -17.76
C PRO A 44 12.90 -0.05 -18.68
N VAL A 45 13.55 -0.94 -19.43
CA VAL A 45 12.89 -1.85 -20.40
C VAL A 45 11.82 -2.72 -19.74
N ILE A 46 12.00 -3.09 -18.47
CA ILE A 46 11.05 -3.92 -17.72
C ILE A 46 9.90 -3.13 -17.11
N ASN A 47 9.79 -1.79 -17.38
CA ASN A 47 8.69 -0.99 -16.85
C ASN A 47 7.36 -1.47 -17.43
N PRO A 48 6.39 -1.86 -16.59
CA PRO A 48 5.08 -2.30 -17.09
C PRO A 48 4.37 -1.18 -17.83
N PRO A 49 3.49 -1.49 -18.79
CA PRO A 49 2.57 -0.51 -19.36
C PRO A 49 1.75 0.20 -18.28
N ALA A 50 1.49 1.50 -18.46
CA ALA A 50 0.84 2.33 -17.44
C ALA A 50 -0.51 1.77 -16.95
N TRP A 51 -1.28 1.11 -17.81
CA TRP A 51 -2.58 0.51 -17.45
C TRP A 51 -2.48 -0.62 -16.41
N VAL A 52 -1.31 -1.26 -16.26
CA VAL A 52 -1.10 -2.36 -15.29
C VAL A 52 -1.15 -1.85 -13.85
N PHE A 53 -0.68 -0.63 -13.60
CA PHE A 53 -0.57 -0.09 -12.24
C PHE A 53 -1.93 0.05 -11.54
N GLY A 54 -2.98 0.51 -12.24
CA GLY A 54 -4.32 0.66 -11.68
C GLY A 54 -4.88 -0.63 -11.09
N PRO A 55 -5.07 -1.69 -11.88
CA PRO A 55 -5.59 -2.98 -11.41
C PRO A 55 -4.72 -3.61 -10.31
N VAL A 56 -3.39 -3.51 -10.42
CA VAL A 56 -2.49 -4.08 -9.40
C VAL A 56 -2.65 -3.36 -8.07
N TRP A 57 -2.62 -2.04 -8.04
CA TRP A 57 -2.75 -1.27 -6.81
C TRP A 57 -4.13 -1.45 -6.16
N THR A 58 -5.22 -1.42 -6.94
CA THR A 58 -6.56 -1.71 -6.43
C THR A 58 -6.63 -3.09 -5.77
N THR A 59 -6.07 -4.11 -6.42
CA THR A 59 -6.02 -5.46 -5.84
C THR A 59 -5.20 -5.48 -4.55
N LEU A 60 -4.05 -4.81 -4.51
CA LEU A 60 -3.20 -4.75 -3.31
C LEU A 60 -3.89 -4.02 -2.15
N PHE A 61 -4.56 -2.90 -2.40
CA PHE A 61 -5.32 -2.19 -1.37
C PHE A 61 -6.49 -3.04 -0.83
N ALA A 62 -7.20 -3.78 -1.69
CA ALA A 62 -8.22 -4.73 -1.26
C ALA A 62 -7.62 -5.83 -0.36
N LEU A 63 -6.50 -6.42 -0.75
CA LEU A 63 -5.79 -7.43 0.06
C LEU A 63 -5.32 -6.86 1.40
N MET A 64 -4.78 -5.65 1.42
CA MET A 64 -4.42 -4.93 2.65
C MET A 64 -5.62 -4.77 3.58
N GLY A 65 -6.78 -4.38 3.04
CA GLY A 65 -8.03 -4.27 3.80
C GLY A 65 -8.49 -5.59 4.39
N VAL A 66 -8.41 -6.68 3.62
CA VAL A 66 -8.72 -8.04 4.11
C VAL A 66 -7.75 -8.45 5.23
N ALA A 67 -6.45 -8.21 5.06
CA ALA A 67 -5.46 -8.49 6.08
C ALA A 67 -5.72 -7.71 7.39
N ALA A 68 -6.01 -6.41 7.27
CA ALA A 68 -6.36 -5.55 8.41
C ALA A 68 -7.64 -6.04 9.11
N PHE A 69 -8.66 -6.47 8.35
CA PHE A 69 -9.87 -7.06 8.91
C PHE A 69 -9.57 -8.32 9.74
N LEU A 70 -8.72 -9.23 9.23
CA LEU A 70 -8.37 -10.46 9.95
C LEU A 70 -7.69 -10.17 11.30
N VAL A 71 -6.95 -9.07 11.39
CA VAL A 71 -6.35 -8.58 12.64
C VAL A 71 -7.42 -7.91 13.50
N TRP A 72 -8.21 -6.99 12.94
CA TRP A 72 -9.25 -6.23 13.65
C TRP A 72 -10.31 -7.12 14.30
N ARG A 73 -10.73 -8.19 13.62
CA ARG A 73 -11.72 -9.15 14.17
C ARG A 73 -11.27 -9.84 15.46
N LYS A 74 -9.97 -9.85 15.77
CA LYS A 74 -9.43 -10.40 17.03
C LYS A 74 -9.73 -9.53 18.25
N GLY A 75 -10.20 -8.29 18.03
CA GLY A 75 -10.72 -7.39 19.04
C GLY A 75 -9.77 -6.28 19.47
N LEU A 76 -10.28 -5.04 19.45
CA LEU A 76 -9.51 -3.83 19.82
C LEU A 76 -9.18 -3.71 21.31
N LYS A 77 -9.69 -4.61 22.16
CA LYS A 77 -9.29 -4.66 23.58
C LYS A 77 -7.84 -5.18 23.74
N ARG A 78 -7.35 -5.96 22.79
CA ARG A 78 -6.00 -6.50 22.78
C ARG A 78 -5.00 -5.42 22.37
N ARG A 79 -3.93 -5.29 23.15
CA ARG A 79 -2.85 -4.30 22.90
C ARG A 79 -2.10 -4.59 21.60
N ASP A 80 -1.79 -5.86 21.33
CA ASP A 80 -1.09 -6.28 20.12
C ASP A 80 -1.88 -5.98 18.84
N VAL A 81 -3.21 -6.13 18.87
CA VAL A 81 -4.10 -5.74 17.76
C VAL A 81 -4.06 -4.23 17.51
N LYS A 82 -4.12 -3.41 18.57
CA LYS A 82 -4.02 -1.96 18.44
C LYS A 82 -2.69 -1.54 17.81
N ILE A 83 -1.57 -2.08 18.32
CA ILE A 83 -0.23 -1.78 17.80
C ILE A 83 -0.14 -2.18 16.32
N ALA A 84 -0.58 -3.40 15.96
CA ALA A 84 -0.52 -3.89 14.61
C ALA A 84 -1.33 -3.01 13.63
N LEU A 85 -2.53 -2.59 14.01
CA LEU A 85 -3.36 -1.70 13.19
C LEU A 85 -2.79 -0.28 13.12
N SER A 86 -2.14 0.22 14.19
CA SER A 86 -1.48 1.53 14.16
C SER A 86 -0.29 1.55 13.19
N ILE A 87 0.53 0.48 13.18
CA ILE A 87 1.63 0.32 12.22
C ILE A 87 1.07 0.24 10.80
N PHE A 88 -0.03 -0.50 10.61
CA PHE A 88 -0.71 -0.61 9.32
C PHE A 88 -1.20 0.75 8.79
N ILE A 89 -1.80 1.59 9.64
CA ILE A 89 -2.19 2.95 9.23
C ILE A 89 -0.96 3.78 8.86
N GLY A 90 0.12 3.68 9.63
CA GLY A 90 1.38 4.35 9.32
C GLY A 90 1.91 4.00 7.92
N GLN A 91 1.92 2.72 7.54
CA GLN A 91 2.35 2.30 6.20
C GLN A 91 1.41 2.78 5.09
N LEU A 92 0.09 2.91 5.33
CA LEU A 92 -0.84 3.51 4.36
C LEU A 92 -0.52 4.99 4.10
N ILE A 93 -0.13 5.72 5.14
CA ILE A 93 0.31 7.12 5.02
C ILE A 93 1.58 7.19 4.16
N PHE A 94 2.59 6.37 4.42
CA PHE A 94 3.79 6.31 3.58
C PHE A 94 3.46 5.94 2.12
N ASN A 95 2.55 4.98 1.90
CA ASN A 95 2.14 4.61 0.56
C ASN A 95 1.53 5.79 -0.22
N THR A 96 0.68 6.58 0.43
CA THR A 96 0.11 7.79 -0.17
C THR A 96 1.18 8.87 -0.39
N LEU A 97 2.10 9.06 0.56
CA LEU A 97 3.20 10.02 0.44
C LEU A 97 4.11 9.70 -0.74
N TRP A 98 4.40 8.43 -0.99
CA TRP A 98 5.18 8.05 -2.16
C TRP A 98 4.55 8.55 -3.47
N SER A 99 3.25 8.37 -3.65
CA SER A 99 2.53 8.87 -4.83
C SER A 99 2.60 10.39 -4.95
N ILE A 100 2.48 11.10 -3.83
CA ILE A 100 2.59 12.56 -3.80
C ILE A 100 3.99 13.01 -4.23
N ILE A 101 5.04 12.38 -3.68
CA ILE A 101 6.43 12.77 -3.96
C ILE A 101 6.82 12.39 -5.39
N PHE A 102 6.50 11.16 -5.81
CA PHE A 102 6.89 10.69 -7.15
C PHE A 102 6.12 11.40 -8.25
N PHE A 103 4.79 11.37 -8.19
CA PHE A 103 3.92 11.89 -9.25
C PHE A 103 3.48 13.33 -9.03
N GLY A 104 3.28 13.77 -7.79
CA GLY A 104 2.84 15.13 -7.49
C GLY A 104 3.99 16.15 -7.54
N LEU A 105 5.15 15.79 -6.95
CA LEU A 105 6.33 16.65 -6.93
C LEU A 105 7.33 16.34 -8.05
N HIS A 106 7.07 15.32 -8.87
CA HIS A 106 7.96 14.87 -9.95
C HIS A 106 9.41 14.64 -9.45
N SER A 107 9.55 14.03 -8.26
CA SER A 107 10.83 13.83 -7.58
C SER A 107 11.16 12.35 -7.41
N PRO A 108 11.72 11.67 -8.44
CA PRO A 108 12.11 10.26 -8.33
C PRO A 108 13.14 9.99 -7.22
N GLY A 109 14.10 10.90 -7.01
CA GLY A 109 15.10 10.76 -5.95
C GLY A 109 14.50 10.89 -4.55
N GLY A 110 13.60 11.86 -4.33
CA GLY A 110 12.86 11.99 -3.07
C GLY A 110 11.95 10.79 -2.79
N ALA A 111 11.24 10.31 -3.83
CA ALA A 111 10.42 9.12 -3.74
C ALA A 111 11.23 7.85 -3.48
N LEU A 112 12.48 7.78 -3.97
CA LEU A 112 13.37 6.66 -3.68
C LEU A 112 13.75 6.58 -2.20
N VAL A 113 13.99 7.72 -1.56
CA VAL A 113 14.23 7.77 -0.11
C VAL A 113 12.97 7.33 0.64
N GLU A 114 11.81 7.85 0.25
CA GLU A 114 10.53 7.55 0.88
C GLU A 114 10.14 6.09 0.77
N ILE A 115 10.31 5.45 -0.41
CA ILE A 115 9.90 4.05 -0.61
C ILE A 115 10.72 3.07 0.25
N VAL A 116 11.92 3.44 0.68
CA VAL A 116 12.70 2.67 1.66
C VAL A 116 11.98 2.65 3.01
N PHE A 117 11.51 3.82 3.48
CA PHE A 117 10.71 3.89 4.72
C PHE A 117 9.39 3.15 4.59
N LEU A 118 8.71 3.28 3.45
CA LEU A 118 7.51 2.51 3.14
C LEU A 118 7.79 1.00 3.22
N TRP A 119 8.86 0.52 2.61
CA TRP A 119 9.23 -0.90 2.61
C TRP A 119 9.42 -1.43 4.04
N PHE A 120 10.14 -0.69 4.89
CA PHE A 120 10.31 -1.07 6.30
C PHE A 120 8.99 -1.01 7.07
N ALA A 121 8.12 -0.05 6.79
CA ALA A 121 6.80 0.04 7.41
C ALA A 121 5.91 -1.15 7.01
N ILE A 122 6.00 -1.62 5.75
CA ILE A 122 5.30 -2.84 5.30
C ILE A 122 5.87 -4.07 6.01
N ALA A 123 7.19 -4.22 6.08
CA ALA A 123 7.83 -5.33 6.79
C ALA A 123 7.43 -5.37 8.27
N ALA A 124 7.42 -4.20 8.94
CA ALA A 124 6.96 -4.07 10.33
C ALA A 124 5.47 -4.45 10.47
N THR A 125 4.63 -4.07 9.49
CA THR A 125 3.21 -4.45 9.45
C THR A 125 3.05 -5.97 9.34
N ILE A 126 3.79 -6.61 8.43
CA ILE A 126 3.78 -8.09 8.26
C ILE A 126 4.17 -8.79 9.55
N ILE A 127 5.25 -8.34 10.21
CA ILE A 127 5.71 -8.92 11.48
C ILE A 127 4.66 -8.73 12.58
N ALA A 128 4.07 -7.53 12.70
CA ALA A 128 3.04 -7.24 13.69
C ALA A 128 1.78 -8.06 13.43
N PHE A 129 1.35 -8.19 12.16
CA PHE A 129 0.20 -9.00 11.77
C PHE A 129 0.44 -10.49 12.03
N ALA A 130 1.64 -11.01 11.78
CA ALA A 130 1.99 -12.41 12.02
C ALA A 130 1.82 -12.81 13.51
N LYS A 131 2.09 -11.88 14.43
CA LYS A 131 1.88 -12.09 15.88
C LYS A 131 0.41 -12.22 16.27
N VAL A 132 -0.50 -11.65 15.47
CA VAL A 132 -1.96 -11.65 15.72
C VAL A 132 -2.67 -12.69 14.86
N SER A 133 -2.30 -12.78 13.58
CA SER A 133 -2.93 -13.64 12.56
C SER A 133 -1.94 -13.95 11.43
N LYS A 134 -1.40 -15.15 11.43
CA LYS A 134 -0.49 -15.59 10.35
C LYS A 134 -1.09 -15.46 8.94
N PRO A 135 -2.37 -15.82 8.69
CA PRO A 135 -2.97 -15.61 7.36
C PRO A 135 -2.98 -14.13 6.94
N ALA A 136 -3.19 -13.20 7.87
CA ALA A 136 -3.16 -11.76 7.56
C ALA A 136 -1.76 -11.31 7.08
N ALA A 137 -0.70 -11.83 7.69
CA ALA A 137 0.67 -11.56 7.28
C ALA A 137 0.97 -12.11 5.87
N TRP A 138 0.53 -13.34 5.57
CA TRP A 138 0.72 -13.95 4.25
C TRP A 138 0.00 -13.22 3.13
N ILE A 139 -1.19 -12.66 3.39
CA ILE A 139 -1.94 -11.85 2.41
C ILE A 139 -1.15 -10.60 2.00
N LEU A 140 -0.25 -10.09 2.85
CA LEU A 140 0.60 -8.94 2.53
C LEU A 140 1.88 -9.30 1.74
N ALA A 141 2.18 -10.58 1.50
CA ALA A 141 3.36 -10.99 0.75
C ALA A 141 3.39 -10.43 -0.70
N PRO A 142 2.30 -10.46 -1.48
CA PRO A 142 2.29 -9.83 -2.80
C PRO A 142 2.58 -8.32 -2.74
N TYR A 143 2.14 -7.64 -1.68
CA TYR A 143 2.33 -6.21 -1.52
C TYR A 143 3.81 -5.84 -1.32
N ILE A 144 4.53 -6.51 -0.42
CA ILE A 144 5.97 -6.22 -0.22
C ILE A 144 6.79 -6.58 -1.46
N LEU A 145 6.43 -7.65 -2.18
CA LEU A 145 7.07 -8.01 -3.46
C LEU A 145 6.84 -6.93 -4.52
N TRP A 146 5.62 -6.43 -4.65
CA TRP A 146 5.31 -5.35 -5.58
C TRP A 146 6.04 -4.05 -5.25
N VAL A 147 6.10 -3.68 -3.97
CA VAL A 147 6.82 -2.46 -3.54
C VAL A 147 8.33 -2.63 -3.74
N SER A 148 8.90 -3.82 -3.56
CA SER A 148 10.30 -4.11 -3.91
C SER A 148 10.57 -3.90 -5.40
N PHE A 149 9.68 -4.35 -6.26
CA PHE A 149 9.75 -4.11 -7.69
C PHE A 149 9.57 -2.62 -8.03
N ALA A 150 8.61 -1.95 -7.40
CA ALA A 150 8.40 -0.52 -7.56
C ALA A 150 9.62 0.31 -7.12
N ALA A 151 10.31 -0.10 -6.05
CA ALA A 151 11.55 0.54 -5.60
C ALA A 151 12.67 0.40 -6.65
N TYR A 152 12.79 -0.77 -7.28
CA TYR A 152 13.72 -0.97 -8.40
C TYR A 152 13.38 -0.08 -9.59
N LEU A 153 12.09 0.03 -9.96
CA LEU A 153 11.66 0.92 -11.04
C LEU A 153 11.95 2.38 -10.70
N ASN A 154 11.65 2.80 -9.48
CA ASN A 154 11.91 4.15 -8.98
C ASN A 154 13.40 4.49 -9.04
N TYR A 155 14.26 3.59 -8.57
CA TYR A 155 15.73 3.74 -8.67
C TYR A 155 16.17 3.88 -10.13
N SER A 156 15.68 2.98 -11.01
CA SER A 156 16.03 3.00 -12.43
C SER A 156 15.59 4.30 -13.11
N ILE A 157 14.40 4.79 -12.82
CA ILE A 157 13.89 6.06 -13.33
C ILE A 157 14.76 7.22 -12.83
N TRP A 158 15.15 7.22 -11.55
CA TRP A 158 16.00 8.26 -10.98
C TRP A 158 17.36 8.37 -11.65
N ILE A 159 18.01 7.25 -11.97
CA ILE A 159 19.33 7.28 -12.61
C ILE A 159 19.27 7.54 -14.12
N LEU A 160 18.11 7.38 -14.75
CA LEU A 160 17.92 7.60 -16.20
C LEU A 160 17.52 9.05 -16.52
N ASN A 161 17.13 9.86 -15.53
CA ASN A 161 16.64 11.23 -15.68
C ASN A 161 17.39 12.19 -14.75
#